data_6a61062c65f2676ef9aa23d1a457a485
#
_entry.id   6a61062c65f2676ef9aa23d1a457a485
#
_cell.length_a   1.000
_cell.length_b   1.000
_cell.length_c   1.000
_cell.angle_alpha   90.00
_cell.angle_beta   90.00
_cell.angle_gamma   90.00
#
_symmetry.space_group_name_H-M   'P 1'
#
loop_
_entity.id
_entity.type
_entity.pdbx_description
1 polymer ?
#
loop_
_entity_poly.entity_id
_entity_poly.type
_entity_poly.pdbx_seq_one_letter_code
_entity_poly.pdbx_strand_id
1 'polypeptide(L)'
;ASQNVMFIADVRTAKIADLVVTRDNSVADGAMANTLQVKVTDANGNTLAGQTVSVLADNSATTAPTVITEPDGMVEISVTSQTAGTSAVTASINNSSLSQSVKFIADVSTAQIAMLEVTQDNAVADGAMANTLQVKVTDAFGNALSGQTVSVLAGNGATVAPTVITEPDGTAEIPVTSQTAGVSAVTASINSSSQSRNVTFVADVRTAQIADLVVIKDGSEADGATANTLRARVTDAFGNALAGQTVSVLADNGATTAPTVITEPDGTVEISVTSQTAGTSAVTASINNSSQSRNVTFIADVRTAQIADLVVIKDGSEADGATANTLRA
;
A
#
# COMPACT_ATOMS: atom_id res chain seq x y z
N ALA A 1 -35.32 -87.73 -1.52
CA ALA A 1 -34.67 -86.78 -0.61
C ALA A 1 -33.78 -85.87 -1.47
N SER A 2 -34.00 -84.54 -1.49
CA SER A 2 -33.12 -83.56 -2.10
C SER A 2 -32.08 -83.10 -1.06
N GLN A 3 -30.80 -83.06 -1.45
CA GLN A 3 -29.76 -82.49 -0.62
C GLN A 3 -29.26 -81.18 -1.28
N ASN A 4 -29.08 -80.14 -0.48
CA ASN A 4 -28.53 -78.88 -0.91
C ASN A 4 -27.00 -78.97 -0.94
N VAL A 5 -26.36 -78.56 -2.03
CA VAL A 5 -24.92 -78.39 -2.15
C VAL A 5 -24.66 -76.88 -2.20
N MET A 6 -23.70 -76.44 -1.36
CA MET A 6 -23.29 -75.05 -1.29
C MET A 6 -21.96 -74.88 -2.01
N PHE A 7 -21.88 -73.92 -2.93
CA PHE A 7 -20.63 -73.46 -3.55
C PHE A 7 -20.18 -72.18 -2.86
N ILE A 8 -18.90 -72.09 -2.54
CA ILE A 8 -18.30 -70.91 -1.92
C ILE A 8 -17.42 -70.20 -2.94
N ALA A 9 -17.33 -68.86 -2.85
CA ALA A 9 -16.44 -68.04 -3.67
C ALA A 9 -14.97 -68.30 -3.38
N ASP A 10 -14.09 -68.25 -4.38
CA ASP A 10 -12.64 -68.54 -4.24
C ASP A 10 -11.85 -67.28 -3.79
N VAL A 11 -11.53 -67.20 -2.50
CA VAL A 11 -10.81 -66.11 -1.90
C VAL A 11 -9.39 -65.93 -2.45
N ARG A 12 -8.78 -66.98 -3.05
CA ARG A 12 -7.42 -66.87 -3.64
C ARG A 12 -7.37 -66.08 -4.90
N THR A 13 -8.52 -65.89 -5.58
CA THR A 13 -8.66 -65.14 -6.79
C THR A 13 -9.31 -63.76 -6.55
N ALA A 14 -9.35 -63.32 -5.29
CA ALA A 14 -9.92 -62.04 -4.89
C ALA A 14 -9.29 -60.87 -5.68
N LYS A 15 -10.14 -60.00 -6.23
CA LYS A 15 -9.77 -58.82 -6.98
C LYS A 15 -10.70 -57.64 -6.62
N ILE A 16 -10.19 -56.42 -6.78
CA ILE A 16 -11.04 -55.22 -6.75
C ILE A 16 -11.85 -55.19 -8.04
N ALA A 17 -13.16 -55.43 -7.90
CA ALA A 17 -14.10 -55.44 -9.05
C ALA A 17 -14.56 -54.04 -9.41
N ASP A 18 -14.74 -53.16 -8.41
CA ASP A 18 -15.15 -51.78 -8.58
C ASP A 18 -14.67 -50.88 -7.44
N LEU A 19 -14.44 -49.59 -7.74
CA LEU A 19 -14.16 -48.52 -6.79
C LEU A 19 -14.86 -47.25 -7.24
N VAL A 20 -15.87 -46.86 -6.51
CA VAL A 20 -16.77 -45.76 -6.88
C VAL A 20 -16.76 -44.66 -5.81
N VAL A 21 -16.63 -43.40 -6.22
CA VAL A 21 -16.77 -42.25 -5.33
C VAL A 21 -18.25 -42.08 -5.01
N THR A 22 -18.63 -42.13 -3.73
CA THR A 22 -19.98 -41.96 -3.24
C THR A 22 -20.25 -40.57 -2.67
N ARG A 23 -19.19 -39.90 -2.17
CA ARG A 23 -19.22 -38.50 -1.73
C ARG A 23 -17.92 -37.81 -2.12
N ASP A 24 -18.03 -36.60 -2.68
CA ASP A 24 -16.90 -35.79 -3.14
C ASP A 24 -17.06 -34.33 -2.71
N ASN A 25 -16.01 -33.55 -2.86
CA ASN A 25 -15.95 -32.13 -2.53
C ASN A 25 -16.24 -31.82 -1.03
N SER A 26 -15.80 -32.70 -0.12
CA SER A 26 -15.82 -32.40 1.30
C SER A 26 -14.82 -31.30 1.64
N VAL A 27 -15.14 -30.52 2.69
CA VAL A 27 -14.27 -29.46 3.18
C VAL A 27 -12.96 -30.06 3.73
N ALA A 28 -11.85 -29.41 3.44
CA ALA A 28 -10.51 -29.76 3.89
C ALA A 28 -10.27 -29.30 5.35
N ASP A 29 -11.12 -29.77 6.28
CA ASP A 29 -11.08 -29.46 7.72
C ASP A 29 -10.48 -30.57 8.58
N GLY A 30 -10.07 -31.69 7.95
CA GLY A 30 -9.55 -32.87 8.62
C GLY A 30 -10.63 -33.74 9.26
N ALA A 31 -11.90 -33.34 9.23
CA ALA A 31 -13.03 -34.03 9.87
C ALA A 31 -14.07 -34.53 8.85
N MET A 32 -14.44 -33.68 7.88
CA MET A 32 -15.39 -34.05 6.83
C MET A 32 -14.74 -35.00 5.83
N ALA A 33 -15.33 -36.19 5.65
CA ALA A 33 -14.79 -37.21 4.77
C ALA A 33 -15.42 -37.16 3.37
N ASN A 34 -14.61 -37.35 2.34
CA ASN A 34 -15.04 -37.94 1.08
C ASN A 34 -15.17 -39.44 1.26
N THR A 35 -16.09 -40.08 0.58
CA THR A 35 -16.31 -41.53 0.71
C THR A 35 -16.26 -42.21 -0.66
N LEU A 36 -15.69 -43.42 -0.65
CA LEU A 36 -15.67 -44.32 -1.78
C LEU A 36 -16.23 -45.68 -1.33
N GLN A 37 -16.83 -46.40 -2.27
CA GLN A 37 -17.26 -47.77 -2.06
C GLN A 37 -16.37 -48.71 -2.90
N VAL A 38 -15.76 -49.70 -2.29
CA VAL A 38 -14.99 -50.74 -2.99
C VAL A 38 -15.79 -52.00 -3.00
N LYS A 39 -15.77 -52.73 -4.12
CA LYS A 39 -16.36 -54.07 -4.29
C LYS A 39 -15.27 -55.09 -4.60
N VAL A 40 -15.29 -56.19 -3.84
CA VAL A 40 -14.37 -57.30 -4.02
C VAL A 40 -15.12 -58.55 -4.48
N THR A 41 -14.59 -59.19 -5.52
CA THR A 41 -15.14 -60.45 -6.07
C THR A 41 -14.01 -61.45 -6.31
N ASP A 42 -14.35 -62.72 -6.50
CA ASP A 42 -13.46 -63.70 -7.09
C ASP A 42 -13.32 -63.54 -8.61
N ALA A 43 -12.54 -64.38 -9.28
CA ALA A 43 -12.33 -64.35 -10.71
C ALA A 43 -13.62 -64.50 -11.52
N ASN A 44 -14.63 -65.17 -10.96
CA ASN A 44 -15.93 -65.46 -11.59
C ASN A 44 -17.00 -64.41 -11.30
N GLY A 45 -16.65 -63.35 -10.48
CA GLY A 45 -17.60 -62.29 -10.13
C GLY A 45 -18.43 -62.56 -8.89
N ASN A 46 -18.22 -63.65 -8.16
CA ASN A 46 -18.86 -63.87 -6.88
C ASN A 46 -18.34 -62.96 -5.80
N THR A 47 -19.21 -62.28 -5.04
CA THR A 47 -18.82 -61.36 -3.97
C THR A 47 -18.09 -62.06 -2.83
N LEU A 48 -17.08 -61.38 -2.28
CA LEU A 48 -16.23 -61.91 -1.24
C LEU A 48 -16.34 -61.07 0.05
N ALA A 49 -16.95 -61.67 1.10
CA ALA A 49 -17.01 -61.13 2.43
C ALA A 49 -15.70 -61.31 3.21
N GLY A 50 -15.44 -60.48 4.21
CA GLY A 50 -14.34 -60.65 5.14
C GLY A 50 -12.93 -60.48 4.52
N GLN A 51 -12.82 -59.88 3.34
CA GLN A 51 -11.54 -59.63 2.67
C GLN A 51 -10.92 -58.34 3.16
N THR A 52 -9.62 -58.38 3.47
CA THR A 52 -8.86 -57.19 3.83
C THR A 52 -8.37 -56.51 2.59
N VAL A 53 -8.84 -55.26 2.36
CA VAL A 53 -8.43 -54.38 1.26
C VAL A 53 -7.44 -53.37 1.84
N SER A 54 -6.25 -53.22 1.23
CA SER A 54 -5.31 -52.14 1.55
C SER A 54 -5.71 -50.88 0.85
N VAL A 55 -5.64 -49.75 1.56
CA VAL A 55 -6.04 -48.41 1.05
C VAL A 55 -4.88 -47.44 1.25
N LEU A 56 -4.59 -46.68 0.19
CA LEU A 56 -3.65 -45.57 0.19
C LEU A 56 -4.34 -44.32 -0.38
N ALA A 57 -4.05 -43.18 0.23
CA ALA A 57 -4.43 -41.87 -0.28
C ALA A 57 -3.18 -40.98 -0.40
N ASP A 58 -3.10 -40.16 -1.41
CA ASP A 58 -2.03 -39.20 -1.63
C ASP A 58 -2.42 -37.76 -1.18
N ASN A 59 -1.61 -36.74 -1.51
CA ASN A 59 -1.84 -35.33 -1.22
C ASN A 59 -2.17 -35.06 0.26
N SER A 60 -1.48 -35.77 1.18
CA SER A 60 -1.67 -35.64 2.63
C SER A 60 -3.09 -36.03 3.13
N ALA A 61 -3.91 -36.65 2.29
CA ALA A 61 -5.18 -37.19 2.73
C ALA A 61 -4.99 -38.40 3.61
N THR A 62 -5.86 -38.56 4.61
CA THR A 62 -5.81 -39.60 5.64
C THR A 62 -6.96 -40.56 5.45
N THR A 63 -6.68 -41.85 5.51
CA THR A 63 -7.65 -42.95 5.48
C THR A 63 -7.20 -44.08 6.39
N ALA A 64 -8.12 -45.01 6.73
CA ALA A 64 -7.73 -46.26 7.33
C ALA A 64 -6.83 -47.05 6.36
N PRO A 65 -5.66 -47.59 6.79
CA PRO A 65 -4.74 -48.28 5.89
C PRO A 65 -5.32 -49.60 5.34
N THR A 66 -6.31 -50.15 6.03
CA THR A 66 -7.05 -51.33 5.60
C THR A 66 -8.54 -51.23 5.97
N VAL A 67 -9.40 -51.83 5.14
CA VAL A 67 -10.83 -51.99 5.38
C VAL A 67 -11.22 -53.45 5.11
N ILE A 68 -12.32 -53.92 5.70
CA ILE A 68 -12.76 -55.33 5.57
C ILE A 68 -14.15 -55.36 4.90
N THR A 69 -14.28 -56.18 3.86
CA THR A 69 -15.54 -56.26 3.09
C THR A 69 -16.68 -56.91 3.92
N GLU A 70 -17.88 -56.31 3.78
CA GLU A 70 -19.15 -56.75 4.33
C GLU A 70 -19.63 -58.05 3.67
N PRO A 71 -20.74 -58.67 4.13
CA PRO A 71 -21.30 -59.89 3.53
C PRO A 71 -21.66 -59.79 2.04
N ASP A 72 -21.93 -58.61 1.53
CA ASP A 72 -22.22 -58.34 0.12
C ASP A 72 -20.95 -58.12 -0.72
N GLY A 73 -19.78 -58.23 -0.13
CA GLY A 73 -18.46 -58.02 -0.74
C GLY A 73 -18.09 -56.56 -0.94
N MET A 74 -18.83 -55.62 -0.32
CA MET A 74 -18.59 -54.20 -0.39
C MET A 74 -18.03 -53.66 0.93
N VAL A 75 -17.34 -52.49 0.89
CA VAL A 75 -16.96 -51.71 2.06
C VAL A 75 -16.78 -50.25 1.70
N GLU A 76 -17.12 -49.35 2.63
CA GLU A 76 -16.90 -47.95 2.49
C GLU A 76 -15.46 -47.57 2.95
N ILE A 77 -14.85 -46.69 2.18
CA ILE A 77 -13.58 -46.04 2.49
C ILE A 77 -13.87 -44.59 2.78
N SER A 78 -13.55 -44.14 3.99
CA SER A 78 -13.61 -42.72 4.37
C SER A 78 -12.23 -42.08 4.26
N VAL A 79 -12.15 -40.93 3.62
CA VAL A 79 -10.92 -40.15 3.38
C VAL A 79 -11.13 -38.72 3.85
N THR A 80 -10.24 -38.22 4.71
CA THR A 80 -10.24 -36.84 5.20
C THR A 80 -8.95 -36.13 4.80
N SER A 81 -8.95 -34.80 4.74
CA SER A 81 -7.77 -33.99 4.45
C SER A 81 -7.86 -32.61 5.11
N GLN A 82 -6.74 -32.03 5.49
CA GLN A 82 -6.59 -30.60 5.81
C GLN A 82 -6.05 -29.80 4.61
N THR A 83 -5.70 -30.50 3.53
CA THR A 83 -5.17 -29.89 2.31
C THR A 83 -6.24 -29.95 1.22
N ALA A 84 -6.64 -28.78 0.71
CA ALA A 84 -7.53 -28.69 -0.44
C ALA A 84 -6.82 -29.15 -1.72
N GLY A 85 -7.57 -29.75 -2.61
CA GLY A 85 -7.03 -30.29 -3.85
C GLY A 85 -7.54 -31.68 -4.14
N THR A 86 -6.95 -32.34 -5.13
CA THR A 86 -7.33 -33.69 -5.55
C THR A 86 -6.41 -34.71 -4.90
N SER A 87 -7.00 -35.75 -4.31
CA SER A 87 -6.28 -36.90 -3.74
C SER A 87 -6.68 -38.16 -4.52
N ALA A 88 -5.70 -38.93 -4.96
CA ALA A 88 -5.91 -40.26 -5.51
C ALA A 88 -6.02 -41.27 -4.38
N VAL A 89 -7.11 -42.02 -4.38
CA VAL A 89 -7.36 -43.12 -3.41
C VAL A 89 -7.25 -44.43 -4.15
N THR A 90 -6.31 -45.28 -3.68
CA THR A 90 -6.04 -46.59 -4.28
C THR A 90 -6.44 -47.70 -3.33
N ALA A 91 -7.36 -48.54 -3.78
CA ALA A 91 -7.72 -49.79 -3.08
C ALA A 91 -7.01 -50.95 -3.77
N SER A 92 -6.42 -51.88 -2.97
CA SER A 92 -5.69 -53.01 -3.48
C SER A 92 -5.92 -54.27 -2.66
N ILE A 93 -5.96 -55.41 -3.36
CA ILE A 93 -5.99 -56.77 -2.77
C ILE A 93 -5.23 -57.72 -3.70
N ASN A 94 -4.35 -58.58 -3.14
CA ASN A 94 -3.49 -59.45 -3.93
C ASN A 94 -2.71 -58.67 -5.00
N ASN A 95 -2.86 -58.99 -6.28
CA ASN A 95 -2.26 -58.28 -7.42
C ASN A 95 -3.27 -57.35 -8.17
N SER A 96 -4.42 -57.11 -7.55
CA SER A 96 -5.47 -56.25 -8.15
C SER A 96 -5.51 -54.88 -7.42
N SER A 97 -5.58 -53.81 -8.17
CA SER A 97 -5.76 -52.48 -7.64
C SER A 97 -6.60 -51.60 -8.57
N LEU A 98 -7.41 -50.71 -7.99
CA LEU A 98 -8.09 -49.59 -8.67
C LEU A 98 -7.80 -48.30 -7.92
N SER A 99 -7.78 -47.22 -8.64
CA SER A 99 -7.61 -45.88 -8.08
C SER A 99 -8.71 -44.94 -8.57
N GLN A 100 -9.21 -44.09 -7.69
CA GLN A 100 -10.16 -43.01 -7.98
C GLN A 100 -9.70 -41.73 -7.33
N SER A 101 -10.04 -40.61 -7.93
CA SER A 101 -9.72 -39.28 -7.39
C SER A 101 -10.91 -38.72 -6.64
N VAL A 102 -10.66 -38.14 -5.47
CA VAL A 102 -11.61 -37.32 -4.70
C VAL A 102 -11.03 -35.93 -4.53
N LYS A 103 -11.89 -34.91 -4.46
CA LYS A 103 -11.51 -33.52 -4.32
C LYS A 103 -11.90 -32.99 -2.94
N PHE A 104 -10.97 -32.31 -2.29
CA PHE A 104 -11.22 -31.53 -1.08
C PHE A 104 -11.26 -30.04 -1.43
N ILE A 105 -12.20 -29.29 -0.86
CA ILE A 105 -12.35 -27.85 -1.06
C ILE A 105 -11.91 -27.10 0.19
N ALA A 106 -11.31 -25.91 0.02
CA ALA A 106 -10.94 -25.03 1.13
C ALA A 106 -12.20 -24.55 1.89
N ASP A 107 -12.07 -24.35 3.21
CA ASP A 107 -13.16 -23.93 4.09
C ASP A 107 -13.36 -22.41 4.07
N VAL A 108 -14.30 -21.94 3.29
CA VAL A 108 -14.63 -20.49 3.21
C VAL A 108 -15.15 -19.91 4.52
N SER A 109 -15.66 -20.75 5.44
CA SER A 109 -16.20 -20.28 6.72
C SER A 109 -15.11 -19.79 7.68
N THR A 110 -13.89 -20.29 7.50
CA THR A 110 -12.71 -19.91 8.28
C THR A 110 -11.76 -18.94 7.56
N ALA A 111 -12.25 -18.28 6.50
CA ALA A 111 -11.47 -17.36 5.69
C ALA A 111 -10.80 -16.26 6.54
N GLN A 112 -9.50 -16.08 6.35
CA GLN A 112 -8.68 -15.11 7.05
C GLN A 112 -7.64 -14.44 6.14
N ILE A 113 -7.21 -13.23 6.52
CA ILE A 113 -6.08 -12.58 5.85
C ILE A 113 -4.79 -13.27 6.32
N ALA A 114 -4.23 -14.09 5.47
CA ALA A 114 -2.96 -14.78 5.75
C ALA A 114 -1.76 -13.85 5.56
N MET A 115 -1.83 -12.94 4.60
CA MET A 115 -0.76 -12.00 4.27
C MET A 115 -1.33 -10.70 3.71
N LEU A 116 -0.73 -9.59 4.08
CA LEU A 116 -0.86 -8.29 3.40
C LEU A 116 0.55 -7.72 3.26
N GLU A 117 1.00 -7.51 2.03
CA GLU A 117 2.36 -7.07 1.72
C GLU A 117 2.34 -5.87 0.77
N VAL A 118 3.25 -4.93 0.96
CA VAL A 118 3.46 -3.80 0.04
C VAL A 118 4.38 -4.28 -1.09
N THR A 119 3.88 -4.25 -2.32
CA THR A 119 4.62 -4.66 -3.52
C THR A 119 5.22 -3.47 -4.27
N GLN A 120 4.62 -2.28 -4.14
CA GLN A 120 5.15 -1.02 -4.65
C GLN A 120 4.86 0.10 -3.65
N ASP A 121 5.88 0.94 -3.37
CA ASP A 121 5.79 2.07 -2.43
C ASP A 121 6.41 3.33 -3.03
N ASN A 122 6.20 4.48 -2.38
CA ASN A 122 6.71 5.79 -2.75
C ASN A 122 6.19 6.32 -4.10
N ALA A 123 4.94 6.01 -4.44
CA ALA A 123 4.27 6.61 -5.58
C ALA A 123 4.10 8.12 -5.36
N VAL A 124 4.14 8.89 -6.46
CA VAL A 124 3.90 10.33 -6.44
C VAL A 124 2.46 10.62 -6.06
N ALA A 125 2.25 11.61 -5.19
CA ALA A 125 0.94 12.07 -4.74
C ALA A 125 0.24 12.92 -5.82
N ASP A 126 0.04 12.37 -7.02
CA ASP A 126 -0.59 13.02 -8.17
C ASP A 126 -2.03 12.55 -8.42
N GLY A 127 -2.53 11.63 -7.59
CA GLY A 127 -3.85 11.02 -7.73
C GLY A 127 -3.96 9.94 -8.80
N ALA A 128 -2.89 9.68 -9.55
CA ALA A 128 -2.85 8.74 -10.67
C ALA A 128 -1.86 7.59 -10.46
N MET A 129 -0.66 7.88 -9.98
CA MET A 129 0.33 6.86 -9.65
C MET A 129 -0.08 6.12 -8.38
N ALA A 130 -0.07 4.78 -8.45
CA ALA A 130 -0.49 3.94 -7.34
C ALA A 130 0.70 3.35 -6.58
N ASN A 131 0.59 3.30 -5.26
CA ASN A 131 1.23 2.28 -4.44
C ASN A 131 0.41 1.00 -4.56
N THR A 132 1.03 -0.17 -4.49
CA THR A 132 0.34 -1.44 -4.60
C THR A 132 0.63 -2.35 -3.42
N LEU A 133 -0.42 -3.04 -2.96
CA LEU A 133 -0.30 -4.11 -1.98
C LEU A 133 -0.86 -5.39 -2.57
N GLN A 134 -0.40 -6.52 -2.06
CA GLN A 134 -0.96 -7.83 -2.33
C GLN A 134 -1.53 -8.40 -1.03
N VAL A 135 -2.79 -8.81 -1.07
CA VAL A 135 -3.43 -9.57 0.00
C VAL A 135 -3.52 -11.04 -0.39
N LYS A 136 -3.36 -11.94 0.60
CA LYS A 136 -3.62 -13.38 0.44
C LYS A 136 -4.62 -13.84 1.48
N VAL A 137 -5.64 -14.54 1.01
CA VAL A 137 -6.70 -15.11 1.84
C VAL A 137 -6.56 -16.63 1.83
N THR A 138 -6.61 -17.22 3.01
CA THR A 138 -6.61 -18.67 3.21
C THR A 138 -7.68 -19.08 4.22
N ASP A 139 -7.97 -20.37 4.26
CA ASP A 139 -8.71 -20.94 5.38
C ASP A 139 -7.79 -21.12 6.62
N ALA A 140 -8.32 -21.71 7.70
CA ALA A 140 -7.58 -21.96 8.94
C ALA A 140 -6.41 -22.92 8.77
N PHE A 141 -6.39 -23.74 7.72
CA PHE A 141 -5.34 -24.72 7.41
C PHE A 141 -4.32 -24.21 6.36
N GLY A 142 -4.50 -22.97 5.87
CA GLY A 142 -3.60 -22.37 4.90
C GLY A 142 -3.97 -22.65 3.44
N ASN A 143 -5.10 -23.28 3.17
CA ASN A 143 -5.57 -23.48 1.79
C ASN A 143 -6.02 -22.15 1.18
N ALA A 144 -5.55 -21.85 -0.02
CA ALA A 144 -5.92 -20.64 -0.74
C ALA A 144 -7.42 -20.57 -1.02
N LEU A 145 -8.01 -19.39 -0.80
CA LEU A 145 -9.44 -19.15 -1.02
C LEU A 145 -9.65 -18.20 -2.20
N SER A 146 -10.12 -18.77 -3.32
CA SER A 146 -10.51 -18.03 -4.52
C SER A 146 -11.89 -17.40 -4.38
N GLY A 147 -12.10 -16.28 -5.09
CA GLY A 147 -13.42 -15.63 -5.20
C GLY A 147 -13.92 -14.98 -3.91
N GLN A 148 -13.03 -14.77 -2.92
CA GLN A 148 -13.41 -14.13 -1.67
C GLN A 148 -13.40 -12.61 -1.81
N THR A 149 -14.41 -11.96 -1.27
CA THR A 149 -14.49 -10.50 -1.21
C THR A 149 -13.74 -10.00 0.03
N VAL A 150 -12.67 -9.26 -0.17
CA VAL A 150 -11.88 -8.60 0.87
C VAL A 150 -12.28 -7.13 0.91
N SER A 151 -12.66 -6.62 2.08
CA SER A 151 -12.92 -5.20 2.31
C SER A 151 -11.60 -4.45 2.50
N VAL A 152 -11.47 -3.28 1.89
CA VAL A 152 -10.25 -2.46 1.94
C VAL A 152 -10.58 -1.04 2.36
N LEU A 153 -9.76 -0.49 3.27
CA LEU A 153 -9.81 0.91 3.70
C LEU A 153 -8.42 1.52 3.60
N ALA A 154 -8.36 2.79 3.19
CA ALA A 154 -7.13 3.57 3.21
C ALA A 154 -7.31 4.85 4.03
N GLY A 155 -6.26 5.26 4.75
CA GLY A 155 -6.22 6.49 5.55
C GLY A 155 -5.62 7.68 4.80
N ASN A 156 -5.49 8.81 5.50
CA ASN A 156 -4.82 10.04 5.03
C ASN A 156 -5.32 10.54 3.66
N GLY A 157 -6.63 10.41 3.38
CA GLY A 157 -7.22 10.86 2.11
C GLY A 157 -6.82 10.03 0.88
N ALA A 158 -6.13 8.90 1.04
CA ALA A 158 -5.83 8.01 -0.06
C ALA A 158 -7.09 7.30 -0.58
N THR A 159 -7.11 7.05 -1.87
CA THR A 159 -8.23 6.41 -2.58
C THR A 159 -7.89 4.96 -2.89
N VAL A 160 -8.82 4.07 -2.59
CA VAL A 160 -8.74 2.64 -2.87
C VAL A 160 -10.11 2.10 -3.24
N ALA A 161 -10.17 1.02 -4.03
CA ALA A 161 -11.43 0.29 -4.22
C ALA A 161 -11.89 -0.27 -2.86
N PRO A 162 -13.18 -0.11 -2.47
CA PRO A 162 -13.66 -0.56 -1.16
C PRO A 162 -13.60 -2.08 -0.98
N THR A 163 -13.54 -2.82 -2.08
CA THR A 163 -13.40 -4.28 -2.07
C THR A 163 -12.55 -4.76 -3.23
N VAL A 164 -11.84 -5.88 -3.01
CA VAL A 164 -11.16 -6.66 -4.04
C VAL A 164 -11.58 -8.14 -3.94
N ILE A 165 -11.45 -8.88 -5.03
CA ILE A 165 -11.84 -10.30 -5.10
C ILE A 165 -10.58 -11.14 -5.33
N THR A 166 -10.43 -12.23 -4.56
CA THR A 166 -9.25 -13.09 -4.66
C THR A 166 -9.26 -13.96 -5.92
N GLU A 167 -8.10 -14.07 -6.55
CA GLU A 167 -7.79 -14.94 -7.68
C GLU A 167 -7.73 -16.43 -7.25
N PRO A 168 -7.57 -17.40 -8.17
CA PRO A 168 -7.53 -18.83 -7.84
C PRO A 168 -6.46 -19.25 -6.83
N ASP A 169 -5.36 -18.51 -6.71
CA ASP A 169 -4.29 -18.73 -5.75
C ASP A 169 -4.54 -18.07 -4.37
N GLY A 170 -5.72 -17.46 -4.19
CA GLY A 170 -6.12 -16.74 -2.99
C GLY A 170 -5.55 -15.34 -2.85
N THR A 171 -4.85 -14.82 -3.86
CA THR A 171 -4.28 -13.45 -3.83
C THR A 171 -5.21 -12.43 -4.50
N ALA A 172 -5.05 -11.15 -4.11
CA ALA A 172 -5.62 -10.01 -4.84
C ALA A 172 -4.68 -8.82 -4.73
N GLU A 173 -4.63 -8.01 -5.79
CA GLU A 173 -3.88 -6.76 -5.81
C GLU A 173 -4.76 -5.60 -5.33
N ILE A 174 -4.15 -4.69 -4.57
CA ILE A 174 -4.80 -3.51 -3.99
C ILE A 174 -4.02 -2.27 -4.43
N PRO A 175 -4.42 -1.62 -5.54
CA PRO A 175 -3.84 -0.33 -5.93
C PRO A 175 -4.44 0.79 -5.06
N VAL A 176 -3.56 1.69 -4.60
CA VAL A 176 -3.90 2.84 -3.74
C VAL A 176 -3.29 4.08 -4.34
N THR A 177 -4.08 5.15 -4.54
CA THR A 177 -3.63 6.45 -5.05
C THR A 177 -3.88 7.54 -4.02
N SER A 178 -3.15 8.67 -4.13
CA SER A 178 -3.37 9.83 -3.25
C SER A 178 -2.94 11.13 -3.94
N GLN A 179 -3.61 12.23 -3.61
CA GLN A 179 -3.15 13.60 -3.89
C GLN A 179 -2.45 14.21 -2.66
N THR A 180 -2.44 13.51 -1.52
CA THR A 180 -1.80 13.95 -0.29
C THR A 180 -0.53 13.14 -0.06
N ALA A 181 0.61 13.83 0.03
CA ALA A 181 1.88 13.20 0.39
C ALA A 181 1.89 12.81 1.87
N GLY A 182 2.64 11.77 2.18
CA GLY A 182 2.75 11.23 3.53
C GLY A 182 2.37 9.76 3.62
N VAL A 183 2.26 9.26 4.84
CA VAL A 183 1.98 7.86 5.12
C VAL A 183 0.48 7.62 5.17
N SER A 184 0.00 6.63 4.43
CA SER A 184 -1.38 6.13 4.45
C SER A 184 -1.41 4.70 4.95
N ALA A 185 -2.20 4.42 5.99
CA ALA A 185 -2.45 3.07 6.45
C ALA A 185 -3.52 2.41 5.56
N VAL A 186 -3.20 1.25 5.00
CA VAL A 186 -4.12 0.43 4.20
C VAL A 186 -4.48 -0.81 4.98
N THR A 187 -5.77 -1.02 5.21
CA THR A 187 -6.29 -2.15 5.98
C THR A 187 -7.14 -3.04 5.07
N ALA A 188 -6.79 -4.32 5.01
CA ALA A 188 -7.58 -5.37 4.38
C ALA A 188 -8.28 -6.21 5.45
N SER A 189 -9.54 -6.57 5.24
CA SER A 189 -10.32 -7.36 6.20
C SER A 189 -11.29 -8.33 5.51
N ILE A 190 -11.45 -9.49 6.15
CA ILE A 190 -12.44 -10.51 5.80
C ILE A 190 -12.92 -11.20 7.08
N ASN A 191 -14.23 -11.40 7.24
CA ASN A 191 -14.81 -11.93 8.47
C ASN A 191 -14.32 -11.13 9.70
N SER A 192 -13.72 -11.80 10.69
CA SER A 192 -13.10 -11.19 11.88
C SER A 192 -11.58 -10.99 11.74
N SER A 193 -10.99 -11.33 10.59
CA SER A 193 -9.55 -11.19 10.33
C SER A 193 -9.25 -9.88 9.64
N SER A 194 -8.20 -9.17 10.08
CA SER A 194 -7.72 -7.95 9.43
C SER A 194 -6.21 -7.81 9.56
N GLN A 195 -5.60 -7.19 8.55
CA GLN A 195 -4.20 -6.76 8.58
C GLN A 195 -4.09 -5.33 8.02
N SER A 196 -3.10 -4.58 8.50
CA SER A 196 -2.82 -3.23 8.04
C SER A 196 -1.35 -3.09 7.67
N ARG A 197 -1.07 -2.30 6.60
CA ARG A 197 0.27 -1.89 6.18
C ARG A 197 0.27 -0.42 5.81
N ASN A 198 1.40 0.22 6.02
CA ASN A 198 1.61 1.59 5.61
C ASN A 198 2.22 1.64 4.21
N VAL A 199 1.74 2.58 3.40
CA VAL A 199 2.35 3.01 2.15
C VAL A 199 2.66 4.50 2.23
N THR A 200 3.68 4.95 1.53
CA THR A 200 4.14 6.34 1.52
C THR A 200 3.87 6.97 0.16
N PHE A 201 3.27 8.15 0.14
CA PHE A 201 3.17 8.98 -1.05
C PHE A 201 4.15 10.14 -0.96
N VAL A 202 4.85 10.44 -2.06
CA VAL A 202 5.82 11.54 -2.13
C VAL A 202 5.25 12.71 -2.93
N ALA A 203 5.57 13.94 -2.51
CA ALA A 203 5.15 15.14 -3.23
C ALA A 203 5.80 15.21 -4.64
N ASP A 204 5.10 15.76 -5.62
CA ASP A 204 5.56 15.84 -7.02
C ASP A 204 6.48 17.04 -7.24
N VAL A 205 7.79 16.82 -7.18
CA VAL A 205 8.80 17.87 -7.42
C VAL A 205 8.73 18.49 -8.83
N ARG A 206 8.12 17.79 -9.80
CA ARG A 206 7.98 18.31 -11.19
C ARG A 206 7.00 19.47 -11.29
N THR A 207 6.05 19.53 -10.36
CA THR A 207 5.02 20.56 -10.29
C THR A 207 5.30 21.61 -9.22
N ALA A 208 6.56 21.69 -8.74
CA ALA A 208 6.99 22.62 -7.70
C ALA A 208 6.65 24.08 -8.07
N GLN A 209 6.01 24.79 -7.15
CA GLN A 209 5.60 26.18 -7.28
C GLN A 209 5.82 26.96 -5.99
N ILE A 210 6.00 28.30 -6.13
CA ILE A 210 5.94 29.19 -4.97
C ILE A 210 4.47 29.35 -4.57
N ALA A 211 4.06 28.64 -3.53
CA ALA A 211 2.69 28.69 -3.02
C ALA A 211 2.42 30.00 -2.27
N ASP A 212 3.43 30.51 -1.56
CA ASP A 212 3.32 31.76 -0.81
C ASP A 212 4.69 32.45 -0.66
N LEU A 213 4.67 33.79 -0.56
CA LEU A 213 5.80 34.64 -0.22
C LEU A 213 5.30 35.74 0.71
N VAL A 214 5.75 35.72 1.97
CA VAL A 214 5.28 36.61 3.04
C VAL A 214 6.44 37.42 3.58
N VAL A 215 6.23 38.73 3.80
CA VAL A 215 7.17 39.57 4.52
C VAL A 215 7.03 39.31 6.03
N ILE A 216 8.12 38.90 6.68
CA ILE A 216 8.19 38.62 8.13
C ILE A 216 8.70 39.84 8.91
N LYS A 217 9.71 40.51 8.35
CA LYS A 217 10.27 41.75 8.92
C LYS A 217 10.47 42.77 7.82
N ASP A 218 10.06 44.01 8.08
CA ASP A 218 10.18 45.16 7.17
C ASP A 218 10.70 46.38 7.91
N GLY A 219 11.11 47.41 7.18
CA GLY A 219 11.54 48.71 7.72
C GLY A 219 12.96 48.66 8.34
N SER A 220 13.83 47.76 7.89
CA SER A 220 15.24 47.73 8.33
C SER A 220 16.02 48.97 7.83
N GLU A 221 17.03 49.37 8.59
CA GLU A 221 17.96 50.46 8.20
C GLU A 221 18.75 50.08 6.96
N ALA A 222 18.97 51.06 6.07
CA ALA A 222 19.79 50.94 4.86
C ALA A 222 21.28 51.04 5.20
N ASP A 223 21.77 50.18 6.10
CA ASP A 223 23.15 50.13 6.58
C ASP A 223 24.00 49.04 5.89
N GLY A 224 23.39 48.25 5.00
CA GLY A 224 23.99 47.11 4.32
C GLY A 224 24.11 45.84 5.18
N ALA A 225 23.74 45.88 6.46
CA ALA A 225 23.87 44.79 7.41
C ALA A 225 22.53 44.33 8.01
N THR A 226 21.66 45.28 8.33
CA THR A 226 20.35 45.00 8.93
C THR A 226 19.40 44.49 7.88
N ALA A 227 18.95 43.22 8.02
CA ALA A 227 18.08 42.57 7.01
C ALA A 227 16.60 42.78 7.25
N ASN A 228 15.85 42.99 6.17
CA ASN A 228 14.46 42.62 6.05
C ASN A 228 14.38 41.11 5.79
N THR A 229 13.33 40.45 6.24
CA THR A 229 13.16 39.01 6.05
C THR A 229 11.80 38.66 5.43
N LEU A 230 11.83 37.71 4.48
CA LEU A 230 10.67 37.11 3.88
C LEU A 230 10.71 35.63 4.11
N ARG A 231 9.55 34.98 4.04
CA ARG A 231 9.41 33.52 4.04
C ARG A 231 8.70 33.08 2.77
N ALA A 232 9.33 32.23 1.98
CA ALA A 232 8.70 31.54 0.86
C ALA A 232 8.24 30.15 1.30
N ARG A 233 7.14 29.66 0.70
CA ARG A 233 6.67 28.30 0.81
C ARG A 233 6.56 27.67 -0.57
N VAL A 234 7.15 26.50 -0.73
CA VAL A 234 7.14 25.71 -1.96
C VAL A 234 6.29 24.48 -1.78
N THR A 235 5.36 24.26 -2.70
CA THR A 235 4.50 23.10 -2.74
C THR A 235 4.46 22.51 -4.14
N ASP A 236 3.94 21.28 -4.27
CA ASP A 236 3.49 20.76 -5.56
C ASP A 236 2.13 21.34 -5.96
N ALA A 237 1.57 20.88 -7.09
CA ALA A 237 0.28 21.33 -7.61
C ALA A 237 -0.91 21.02 -6.68
N PHE A 238 -0.76 20.02 -5.78
CA PHE A 238 -1.79 19.63 -4.83
C PHE A 238 -1.61 20.23 -3.43
N GLY A 239 -0.59 21.07 -3.26
CA GLY A 239 -0.31 21.77 -1.99
C GLY A 239 0.57 20.99 -1.02
N ASN A 240 1.13 19.85 -1.41
CA ASN A 240 2.09 19.11 -0.60
C ASN A 240 3.42 19.89 -0.50
N ALA A 241 3.93 20.02 0.71
CA ALA A 241 5.18 20.69 0.97
C ALA A 241 6.37 20.00 0.28
N LEU A 242 7.26 20.79 -0.32
CA LEU A 242 8.44 20.29 -1.02
C LEU A 242 9.72 20.72 -0.30
N ALA A 243 10.35 19.75 0.36
CA ALA A 243 11.66 19.90 1.01
C ALA A 243 12.80 19.86 -0.01
N GLY A 244 13.95 20.52 0.34
CA GLY A 244 15.17 20.43 -0.42
C GLY A 244 15.11 21.07 -1.81
N GLN A 245 14.12 21.92 -2.10
CA GLN A 245 13.98 22.59 -3.38
C GLN A 245 14.82 23.86 -3.42
N THR A 246 15.53 24.08 -4.52
CA THR A 246 16.29 25.30 -4.76
C THR A 246 15.37 26.39 -5.31
N VAL A 247 15.19 27.46 -4.54
CA VAL A 247 14.44 28.66 -4.92
C VAL A 247 15.44 29.74 -5.35
N SER A 248 15.26 30.31 -6.56
CA SER A 248 16.02 31.46 -7.02
C SER A 248 15.42 32.73 -6.43
N VAL A 249 16.25 33.65 -5.97
CA VAL A 249 15.85 34.92 -5.36
C VAL A 249 16.53 36.06 -6.06
N LEU A 250 15.73 37.10 -6.39
CA LEU A 250 16.21 38.39 -6.92
C LEU A 250 15.64 39.54 -6.08
N ALA A 251 16.45 40.53 -5.84
CA ALA A 251 16.03 41.80 -5.25
C ALA A 251 16.46 42.94 -6.19
N ASP A 252 15.63 43.97 -6.27
CA ASP A 252 15.93 45.17 -7.07
C ASP A 252 16.38 46.36 -6.22
N ASN A 253 16.49 47.51 -6.81
CA ASN A 253 16.85 48.80 -6.18
C ASN A 253 18.15 48.76 -5.33
N GLY A 254 19.13 47.97 -5.77
CA GLY A 254 20.44 47.84 -5.09
C GLY A 254 20.40 46.99 -3.79
N ALA A 255 19.26 46.36 -3.49
CA ALA A 255 19.20 45.43 -2.40
C ALA A 255 19.91 44.09 -2.72
N THR A 256 20.49 43.46 -1.71
CA THR A 256 21.31 42.26 -1.82
C THR A 256 20.65 41.11 -1.06
N THR A 257 20.63 39.93 -1.68
CA THR A 257 20.15 38.68 -1.10
C THR A 257 21.04 37.51 -1.58
N ALA A 258 20.92 36.35 -0.94
CA ALA A 258 21.47 35.12 -1.51
C ALA A 258 20.72 34.81 -2.84
N PRO A 259 21.44 34.49 -3.94
CA PRO A 259 20.80 34.25 -5.24
C PRO A 259 19.95 32.99 -5.26
N THR A 260 20.20 32.06 -4.35
CA THR A 260 19.43 30.84 -4.16
C THR A 260 19.30 30.47 -2.69
N VAL A 261 18.18 29.88 -2.31
CA VAL A 261 17.90 29.32 -0.98
C VAL A 261 17.29 27.94 -1.13
N ILE A 262 17.37 27.08 -0.10
CA ILE A 262 16.89 25.70 -0.13
C ILE A 262 15.78 25.53 0.91
N THR A 263 14.66 24.91 0.51
CA THR A 263 13.51 24.69 1.40
C THR A 263 13.79 23.66 2.47
N GLU A 264 13.30 23.94 3.68
CA GLU A 264 13.28 23.06 4.86
C GLU A 264 12.26 21.90 4.67
N PRO A 265 12.22 20.90 5.58
CA PRO A 265 11.29 19.75 5.48
C PRO A 265 9.81 20.11 5.39
N ASP A 266 9.39 21.27 5.90
CA ASP A 266 8.01 21.77 5.83
C ASP A 266 7.72 22.56 4.52
N GLY A 267 8.69 22.60 3.60
CA GLY A 267 8.60 23.32 2.33
C GLY A 267 8.80 24.82 2.46
N THR A 268 9.15 25.35 3.63
CA THR A 268 9.41 26.79 3.82
C THR A 268 10.90 27.12 3.72
N VAL A 269 11.21 28.37 3.45
CA VAL A 269 12.57 28.91 3.49
C VAL A 269 12.53 30.41 3.82
N GLU A 270 13.46 30.86 4.67
CA GLU A 270 13.64 32.27 4.98
C GLU A 270 14.61 32.93 4.00
N ILE A 271 14.26 34.14 3.57
CA ILE A 271 15.02 34.98 2.65
C ILE A 271 15.41 36.27 3.38
N SER A 272 16.70 36.49 3.55
CA SER A 272 17.25 37.71 4.14
C SER A 272 17.68 38.67 3.02
N VAL A 273 17.27 39.94 3.15
CA VAL A 273 17.54 40.98 2.18
C VAL A 273 18.15 42.21 2.91
N THR A 274 19.27 42.73 2.45
CA THR A 274 19.91 43.94 2.99
C THR A 274 20.03 44.98 1.90
N SER A 275 20.16 46.27 2.26
CA SER A 275 20.37 47.36 1.30
C SER A 275 21.22 48.47 1.93
N GLN A 276 22.01 49.18 1.10
CA GLN A 276 22.64 50.44 1.45
C GLN A 276 21.85 51.65 0.94
N THR A 277 20.77 51.39 0.17
CA THR A 277 19.89 52.40 -0.40
C THR A 277 18.54 52.39 0.28
N ALA A 278 18.12 53.48 0.88
CA ALA A 278 16.77 53.63 1.43
C ALA A 278 15.76 53.68 0.31
N GLY A 279 14.58 53.08 0.56
CA GLY A 279 13.50 53.01 -0.41
C GLY A 279 12.90 51.60 -0.45
N THR A 280 12.05 51.37 -1.43
CA THR A 280 11.34 50.07 -1.61
C THR A 280 12.10 49.19 -2.60
N SER A 281 12.31 47.95 -2.23
CA SER A 281 12.88 46.91 -3.08
C SER A 281 11.88 45.78 -3.31
N ALA A 282 11.67 45.40 -4.56
CA ALA A 282 10.88 44.21 -4.88
C ALA A 282 11.76 42.96 -4.77
N VAL A 283 11.35 42.00 -3.94
CA VAL A 283 12.01 40.70 -3.75
C VAL A 283 11.17 39.64 -4.44
N THR A 284 11.75 38.94 -5.42
CA THR A 284 11.10 37.91 -6.21
C THR A 284 11.72 36.55 -5.90
N ALA A 285 10.89 35.61 -5.46
CA ALA A 285 11.23 34.20 -5.34
C ALA A 285 10.67 33.42 -6.52
N SER A 286 11.46 32.51 -7.10
CA SER A 286 11.05 31.73 -8.26
C SER A 286 11.56 30.28 -8.24
N ILE A 287 10.75 29.37 -8.76
CA ILE A 287 11.07 27.96 -8.98
C ILE A 287 10.31 27.48 -10.23
N ASN A 288 10.97 26.72 -11.11
CA ASN A 288 10.37 26.30 -12.39
C ASN A 288 9.75 27.53 -13.14
N ASN A 289 8.47 27.44 -13.47
CA ASN A 289 7.72 28.53 -14.12
C ASN A 289 6.86 29.33 -13.13
N SER A 290 7.02 29.14 -11.82
CA SER A 290 6.29 29.83 -10.77
C SER A 290 7.14 30.90 -10.13
N SER A 291 6.56 32.09 -9.92
CA SER A 291 7.23 33.18 -9.19
C SER A 291 6.24 34.02 -8.40
N GLN A 292 6.70 34.54 -7.27
CA GLN A 292 5.98 35.55 -6.50
C GLN A 292 6.94 36.68 -6.11
N SER A 293 6.41 37.92 -6.01
CA SER A 293 7.16 39.09 -5.60
C SER A 293 6.47 39.82 -4.45
N ARG A 294 7.26 40.37 -3.54
CA ARG A 294 6.83 41.23 -2.43
C ARG A 294 7.79 42.40 -2.29
N ASN A 295 7.25 43.52 -1.89
CA ASN A 295 8.04 44.72 -1.60
C ASN A 295 8.48 44.69 -0.11
N VAL A 296 9.73 45.10 0.11
CA VAL A 296 10.27 45.46 1.42
C VAL A 296 10.82 46.86 1.37
N THR A 297 10.77 47.56 2.49
CA THR A 297 11.18 48.98 2.59
C THR A 297 12.43 49.09 3.48
N PHE A 298 13.41 49.82 3.04
CA PHE A 298 14.57 50.19 3.83
C PHE A 298 14.48 51.68 4.21
N ILE A 299 14.71 51.99 5.47
CA ILE A 299 14.73 53.36 6.00
C ILE A 299 16.15 53.91 6.03
N ALA A 300 16.31 55.21 5.88
CA ALA A 300 17.65 55.84 5.98
C ALA A 300 18.23 55.70 7.37
N ASP A 301 19.54 55.41 7.46
CA ASP A 301 20.28 55.36 8.73
C ASP A 301 20.53 56.78 9.21
N VAL A 302 19.73 57.22 10.16
CA VAL A 302 19.85 58.58 10.73
C VAL A 302 21.15 58.81 11.53
N ARG A 303 21.82 57.72 11.92
CA ARG A 303 23.11 57.82 12.67
C ARG A 303 24.27 58.29 11.80
N THR A 304 24.16 58.11 10.49
CA THR A 304 25.16 58.53 9.49
C THR A 304 24.73 59.78 8.71
N ALA A 305 23.71 60.48 9.20
CA ALA A 305 23.21 61.70 8.56
C ALA A 305 24.31 62.75 8.41
N GLN A 306 24.44 63.32 7.24
CA GLN A 306 25.41 64.37 6.91
C GLN A 306 24.70 65.55 6.23
N ILE A 307 25.19 66.76 6.45
CA ILE A 307 24.79 67.90 5.66
C ILE A 307 25.44 67.78 4.28
N ALA A 308 24.68 67.38 3.28
CA ALA A 308 25.20 67.15 1.93
C ALA A 308 25.47 68.46 1.18
N ASP A 309 24.73 69.48 1.45
CA ASP A 309 24.86 70.77 0.81
C ASP A 309 24.41 71.91 1.77
N LEU A 310 25.08 73.04 1.68
CA LEU A 310 24.71 74.27 2.40
C LEU A 310 24.70 75.41 1.42
N VAL A 311 23.48 75.83 1.05
CA VAL A 311 23.29 76.86 0.03
C VAL A 311 22.80 78.15 0.66
N VAL A 312 23.44 79.28 0.27
CA VAL A 312 22.97 80.60 0.62
C VAL A 312 21.74 80.96 -0.22
N ILE A 313 20.59 81.08 0.43
CA ILE A 313 19.31 81.43 -0.20
C ILE A 313 19.12 82.94 -0.26
N LYS A 314 19.54 83.65 0.76
CA LYS A 314 19.51 85.10 0.86
C LYS A 314 20.76 85.59 1.52
N ASP A 315 21.42 86.54 0.87
CA ASP A 315 22.62 87.21 1.39
C ASP A 315 22.47 88.74 1.27
N GLY A 316 23.35 89.52 1.91
CA GLY A 316 23.36 90.97 1.82
C GLY A 316 22.18 91.66 2.54
N SER A 317 21.62 91.03 3.57
CA SER A 317 20.59 91.69 4.38
C SER A 317 21.18 92.80 5.23
N GLU A 318 20.36 93.87 5.49
CA GLU A 318 20.74 94.98 6.32
C GLU A 318 21.06 94.62 7.73
N ALA A 319 22.07 95.21 8.33
CA ALA A 319 22.45 94.93 9.74
C ALA A 319 21.58 95.66 10.74
N ASP A 320 20.27 95.48 10.63
CA ASP A 320 19.24 96.20 11.43
C ASP A 320 18.72 95.37 12.61
N GLY A 321 19.25 94.15 12.81
CA GLY A 321 18.85 93.14 13.86
C GLY A 321 17.50 92.47 13.58
N ALA A 322 16.82 92.80 12.44
CA ALA A 322 15.54 92.26 12.05
C ALA A 322 15.56 91.45 10.76
N THR A 323 16.44 91.89 9.83
CA THR A 323 16.52 91.29 8.48
C THR A 323 17.61 90.14 8.47
N ALA A 324 17.17 88.92 8.26
CA ALA A 324 18.06 87.75 8.32
C ALA A 324 18.58 87.35 6.91
N ASN A 325 19.85 86.93 6.86
CA ASN A 325 20.37 86.06 5.83
C ASN A 325 19.87 84.65 6.03
N THR A 326 19.64 83.90 4.98
CA THR A 326 19.06 82.57 5.06
C THR A 326 19.95 81.57 4.36
N LEU A 327 20.24 80.47 5.09
CA LEU A 327 20.92 79.28 4.59
C LEU A 327 19.91 78.14 4.51
N ARG A 328 20.08 77.25 3.52
CA ARG A 328 19.37 75.99 3.39
C ARG A 328 20.40 74.86 3.44
N ALA A 329 20.18 73.92 4.33
CA ALA A 329 20.93 72.69 4.45
C ALA A 329 20.15 71.53 3.81
#